data_56026870c51dea58c59fbd8ffc1ee524
#
_entry.id   56026870c51dea58c59fbd8ffc1ee524
#
_cell.length_a   1.000
_cell.length_b   1.000
_cell.length_c   1.000
_cell.angle_alpha   90.00
_cell.angle_beta   90.00
_cell.angle_gamma   90.00
#
_symmetry.space_group_name_H-M   'P 1'
#
loop_
_entity.id
_entity.type
_entity.pdbx_description
1 polymer ?
#
loop_
_entity_poly.entity_id
_entity_poly.type
_entity_poly.pdbx_seq_one_letter_code
_entity_poly.pdbx_strand_id
1 'polypeptide(L)'
;MLPTISIICPVYNEEKYIVNCIESIISCDYPTALMEILFVDGMSRDSTRKIILKYIEKHSFIQLIDNQNKTVPFALNKGIAVAKGEIIIRIDAH
;
A
#
# COMPACT_ATOMS: atom_id res chain seq x y z
N MET A 1 8.30 10.44 -21.20
CA MET A 1 7.04 10.07 -20.52
C MET A 1 7.35 9.19 -19.31
N LEU A 2 6.75 9.48 -18.17
CA LEU A 2 6.99 8.69 -16.97
C LEU A 2 6.14 7.42 -16.97
N PRO A 3 6.66 6.29 -16.49
CA PRO A 3 5.88 5.06 -16.41
C PRO A 3 4.85 5.11 -15.27
N THR A 4 3.86 4.24 -15.34
CA THR A 4 2.95 4.02 -14.22
C THR A 4 3.61 3.09 -13.20
N ILE A 5 3.32 3.31 -11.91
CA ILE A 5 3.95 2.59 -10.82
C ILE A 5 2.89 1.99 -9.90
N SER A 6 3.08 0.74 -9.51
CA SER A 6 2.31 0.12 -8.44
C SER A 6 3.24 -0.11 -7.26
N ILE A 7 2.91 0.49 -6.12
CA ILE A 7 3.65 0.29 -4.89
C ILE A 7 2.89 -0.73 -4.05
N ILE A 8 3.55 -1.84 -3.73
CA ILE A 8 2.96 -2.90 -2.90
C ILE A 8 3.60 -2.83 -1.52
N CYS A 9 2.77 -2.65 -0.51
CA CYS A 9 3.22 -2.55 0.87
C CYS A 9 2.49 -3.59 1.73
N PRO A 10 3.15 -4.71 2.04
CA PRO A 10 2.58 -5.68 2.98
C PRO A 10 2.56 -5.05 4.38
N VAL A 11 1.44 -5.19 5.08
CA VAL A 11 1.31 -4.64 6.43
C VAL A 11 0.66 -5.65 7.36
N TYR A 12 1.08 -5.63 8.62
CA TYR A 12 0.43 -6.35 9.70
C TYR A 12 0.77 -5.68 11.02
N ASN A 13 -0.24 -5.11 11.68
CA ASN A 13 -0.07 -4.41 12.97
C ASN A 13 1.04 -3.36 12.92
N GLU A 14 0.93 -2.43 11.97
CA GLU A 14 1.93 -1.40 11.73
C GLU A 14 1.44 -0.01 12.15
N GLU A 15 0.54 0.07 13.14
CA GLU A 15 -0.05 1.36 13.52
C GLU A 15 0.97 2.41 13.92
N LYS A 16 2.14 1.99 14.43
CA LYS A 16 3.19 2.92 14.83
C LYS A 16 3.90 3.59 13.65
N TYR A 17 3.91 2.93 12.50
CA TYR A 17 4.72 3.35 11.36
C TYR A 17 3.91 3.71 10.13
N ILE A 18 2.64 3.30 10.08
CA ILE A 18 1.85 3.38 8.84
C ILE A 18 1.61 4.83 8.40
N VAL A 19 1.40 5.76 9.33
CA VAL A 19 1.18 7.16 8.98
C VAL A 19 2.42 7.74 8.29
N ASN A 20 3.59 7.53 8.90
CA ASN A 20 4.84 8.02 8.32
C ASN A 20 5.10 7.39 6.96
N CYS A 21 4.80 6.11 6.81
CA CYS A 21 4.94 5.41 5.53
C CYS A 21 4.07 6.06 4.45
N ILE A 22 2.78 6.25 4.73
CA ILE A 22 1.85 6.83 3.77
C ILE A 22 2.25 8.26 3.43
N GLU A 23 2.56 9.07 4.44
CA GLU A 23 2.96 10.47 4.22
C GLU A 23 4.23 10.57 3.37
N SER A 24 5.19 9.68 3.58
CA SER A 24 6.41 9.65 2.78
C SER A 24 6.11 9.39 1.31
N ILE A 25 5.20 8.47 1.03
CA ILE A 25 4.84 8.13 -0.34
C ILE A 25 4.09 9.29 -0.99
N ILE A 26 3.12 9.86 -0.28
CA ILE A 26 2.29 10.95 -0.81
C ILE A 26 3.15 12.18 -1.11
N SER A 27 4.16 12.45 -0.30
CA SER A 27 4.99 13.64 -0.45
C SER A 27 6.12 13.48 -1.47
N CYS A 28 6.29 12.32 -2.08
CA CYS A 28 7.32 12.15 -3.10
C CYS A 28 6.93 12.92 -4.38
N ASP A 29 7.94 13.21 -5.21
CA ASP A 29 7.74 14.05 -6.39
C ASP A 29 7.07 13.35 -7.57
N TYR A 30 6.76 12.07 -7.44
CA TYR A 30 6.16 11.33 -8.54
C TYR A 30 4.67 11.69 -8.67
N PRO A 31 4.16 11.89 -9.92
CA PRO A 31 2.75 12.25 -10.10
C PRO A 31 1.80 11.18 -9.57
N THR A 32 0.86 11.56 -8.71
CA THR A 32 -0.09 10.61 -8.14
C THR A 32 -1.01 10.01 -9.18
N ALA A 33 -1.24 10.71 -10.31
CA ALA A 33 -2.05 10.15 -11.40
C ALA A 33 -1.39 8.94 -12.07
N LEU A 34 -0.09 8.75 -11.86
CA LEU A 34 0.67 7.65 -12.46
C LEU A 34 1.07 6.59 -11.45
N MET A 35 0.50 6.63 -10.24
CA MET A 35 0.84 5.64 -9.22
C MET A 35 -0.41 5.13 -8.53
N GLU A 36 -0.30 3.91 -8.00
CA GLU A 36 -1.25 3.34 -7.06
C GLU A 36 -0.48 2.76 -5.90
N ILE A 37 -1.07 2.79 -4.72
CA ILE A 37 -0.49 2.19 -3.53
C ILE A 37 -1.41 1.08 -3.08
N LEU A 38 -0.87 -0.14 -2.99
CA LEU A 38 -1.62 -1.33 -2.62
C LEU A 38 -1.13 -1.79 -1.25
N PHE A 39 -1.88 -1.44 -0.21
CA PHE A 39 -1.61 -1.97 1.12
C PHE A 39 -2.26 -3.34 1.24
N VAL A 40 -1.44 -4.38 1.39
CA VAL A 40 -1.93 -5.74 1.51
C VAL A 40 -1.83 -6.12 2.97
N ASP A 41 -2.96 -6.13 3.64
CA ASP A 41 -3.02 -6.27 5.09
C ASP A 41 -3.26 -7.70 5.53
N GLY A 42 -2.40 -8.21 6.40
CA GLY A 42 -2.50 -9.55 6.97
C GLY A 42 -3.55 -9.66 8.06
N MET A 43 -4.63 -8.93 7.94
CA MET A 43 -5.75 -8.90 8.89
C MET A 43 -5.30 -8.32 10.24
N SER A 44 -4.74 -7.11 10.20
CA SER A 44 -4.28 -6.40 11.40
C SER A 44 -5.38 -6.25 12.43
N ARG A 45 -5.00 -6.35 13.68
CA ARG A 45 -5.92 -6.22 14.82
C ARG A 45 -5.80 -4.89 15.53
N ASP A 46 -4.78 -4.11 15.19
CA ASP A 46 -4.58 -2.76 15.73
C ASP A 46 -5.27 -1.73 14.84
N SER A 47 -4.85 -0.47 14.90
CA SER A 47 -5.46 0.61 14.13
C SER A 47 -4.96 0.73 12.70
N THR A 48 -4.11 -0.18 12.21
CA THR A 48 -3.54 -0.12 10.87
C THR A 48 -4.60 0.03 9.79
N ARG A 49 -5.60 -0.86 9.78
CA ARG A 49 -6.66 -0.83 8.76
C ARG A 49 -7.46 0.46 8.80
N LYS A 50 -7.82 0.91 10.01
CA LYS A 50 -8.59 2.14 10.20
C LYS A 50 -7.85 3.35 9.66
N ILE A 51 -6.54 3.41 9.91
CA ILE A 51 -5.70 4.51 9.42
C ILE A 51 -5.65 4.51 7.89
N ILE A 52 -5.42 3.35 7.29
CA ILE A 52 -5.37 3.23 5.82
C ILE A 52 -6.71 3.66 5.20
N LEU A 53 -7.82 3.20 5.77
CA LEU A 53 -9.15 3.55 5.25
C LEU A 53 -9.41 5.06 5.29
N LYS A 54 -8.91 5.76 6.30
CA LYS A 54 -9.03 7.22 6.35
C LYS A 54 -8.26 7.89 5.21
N TYR A 55 -7.09 7.38 4.88
CA TYR A 55 -6.31 7.91 3.76
C TYR A 55 -6.99 7.61 2.42
N ILE A 56 -7.64 6.46 2.28
CA ILE A 56 -8.36 6.11 1.06
C ILE A 56 -9.49 7.11 0.79
N GLU A 57 -10.14 7.63 1.82
CA GLU A 57 -11.19 8.64 1.66
C GLU A 57 -10.68 9.91 0.97
N LYS A 58 -9.41 10.24 1.17
CA LYS A 58 -8.81 11.47 0.62
C LYS A 58 -7.97 11.23 -0.62
N HIS A 59 -7.55 9.98 -0.87
CA HIS A 59 -6.60 9.67 -1.94
C HIS A 59 -7.07 8.42 -2.68
N SER A 60 -7.68 8.62 -3.84
CA SER A 60 -8.26 7.52 -4.62
C SER A 60 -7.22 6.52 -5.16
N PHE A 61 -5.94 6.89 -5.17
CA PHE A 61 -4.88 6.01 -5.63
C PHE A 61 -4.39 5.01 -4.58
N ILE A 62 -4.97 5.03 -3.38
CA ILE A 62 -4.63 4.10 -2.30
C ILE A 62 -5.71 3.02 -2.22
N GLN A 63 -5.29 1.76 -2.09
CA GLN A 63 -6.20 0.62 -1.92
C GLN A 63 -5.76 -0.24 -0.75
N LEU A 64 -6.74 -0.89 -0.12
CA LEU A 64 -6.50 -1.85 0.96
C LEU A 64 -6.97 -3.22 0.49
N ILE A 65 -6.07 -4.20 0.54
CA ILE A 65 -6.33 -5.57 0.10
C ILE A 65 -6.15 -6.51 1.29
N ASP A 66 -7.10 -7.39 1.49
CA ASP A 66 -7.01 -8.37 2.59
C ASP A 66 -6.13 -9.55 2.20
N ASN A 67 -5.24 -9.93 3.12
CA ASN A 67 -4.43 -11.13 2.98
C ASN A 67 -4.65 -12.04 4.18
N GLN A 68 -5.59 -12.95 4.08
CA GLN A 68 -5.93 -13.85 5.18
C GLN A 68 -4.83 -14.85 5.50
N ASN A 69 -3.92 -15.09 4.57
CA ASN A 69 -2.78 -15.97 4.78
C ASN A 69 -1.73 -15.37 5.72
N LYS A 70 -1.67 -14.03 5.80
CA LYS A 70 -0.81 -13.28 6.71
C LYS A 70 0.69 -13.32 6.41
N THR A 71 1.14 -14.06 5.41
CA THR A 71 2.57 -14.13 5.09
C THR A 71 2.92 -13.12 4.01
N VAL A 72 4.17 -12.63 4.03
CA VAL A 72 4.64 -11.64 3.05
C VAL A 72 4.62 -12.17 1.62
N PRO A 73 5.08 -13.40 1.34
CA PRO A 73 5.01 -13.91 -0.05
C PRO A 73 3.59 -13.90 -0.62
N PHE A 74 2.58 -14.29 0.17
CA PHE A 74 1.20 -14.25 -0.28
C PHE A 74 0.70 -12.82 -0.46
N ALA A 75 1.14 -11.89 0.41
CA ALA A 75 0.79 -10.48 0.27
C ALA A 75 1.34 -9.92 -1.04
N LEU A 76 2.60 -10.19 -1.35
CA LEU A 76 3.21 -9.74 -2.59
C LEU A 76 2.50 -10.31 -3.80
N ASN A 77 2.15 -11.61 -3.77
CA ASN A 77 1.42 -12.24 -4.87
C ASN A 77 0.05 -11.61 -5.07
N LYS A 78 -0.67 -11.30 -4.00
CA LYS A 78 -1.97 -10.62 -4.12
C LYS A 78 -1.83 -9.24 -4.71
N GLY A 79 -0.83 -8.48 -4.25
CA GLY A 79 -0.56 -7.15 -4.78
C GLY A 79 -0.23 -7.20 -6.27
N ILE A 80 0.64 -8.11 -6.67
CA ILE A 80 1.03 -8.28 -8.07
C ILE A 80 -0.19 -8.63 -8.94
N ALA A 81 -1.07 -9.48 -8.42
CA ALA A 81 -2.25 -9.92 -9.17
C ALA A 81 -3.20 -8.77 -9.51
N VAL A 82 -3.26 -7.72 -8.68
CA VAL A 82 -4.14 -6.58 -8.92
C VAL A 82 -3.41 -5.32 -9.41
N ALA A 83 -2.09 -5.34 -9.42
CA ALA A 83 -1.29 -4.19 -9.82
C ALA A 83 -1.50 -3.84 -11.29
N LYS A 84 -1.66 -2.56 -11.57
CA LYS A 84 -1.89 -2.05 -12.93
C LYS A 84 -0.70 -1.29 -13.49
N GLY A 85 0.29 -0.98 -12.66
CA GLY A 85 1.45 -0.22 -13.08
C GLY A 85 2.42 -1.02 -13.94
N GLU A 86 3.16 -0.30 -14.77
CA GLU A 86 4.22 -0.90 -15.58
C GLU A 86 5.40 -1.33 -14.72
N ILE A 87 5.64 -0.60 -13.62
CA ILE A 87 6.71 -0.89 -12.67
C ILE A 87 6.09 -1.23 -11.33
N ILE A 88 6.58 -2.30 -10.71
CA ILE A 88 6.11 -2.73 -9.39
C ILE A 88 7.24 -2.49 -8.40
N ILE A 89 6.94 -1.77 -7.33
CA ILE A 89 7.89 -1.44 -6.26
C ILE A 89 7.34 -1.98 -4.95
N ARG A 90 8.18 -2.68 -4.19
CA ARG A 90 7.84 -3.10 -2.84
C ARG A 90 8.36 -2.06 -1.85
N ILE A 91 7.53 -1.70 -0.89
CA ILE A 91 7.91 -0.84 0.22
C ILE A 91 7.47 -1.51 1.51
N ASP A 92 8.32 -1.47 2.52
CA ASP A 92 7.97 -1.95 3.85
C ASP A 92 7.53 -0.76 4.71
N ALA A 93 6.58 -1.00 5.63
CA ALA A 93 6.01 0.09 6.44
C ALA A 93 7.02 0.67 7.44
N HIS A 94 8.06 -0.10 7.81
CA HIS A 94 9.08 0.39 8.72
C HIS A 94 10.46 -0.18 8.44
#